data_6bc868be8bc3ae74284f093e7cd1411f
#
_entry.id   6bc868be8bc3ae74284f093e7cd1411f
#
_cell.length_a   1.000
_cell.length_b   1.000
_cell.length_c   1.000
_cell.angle_alpha   90.00
_cell.angle_beta   90.00
_cell.angle_gamma   90.00
#
_symmetry.space_group_name_H-M   'P 1'
#
loop_
_entity.id
_entity.type
_entity.pdbx_description
1 polymer ?
#
loop_
_entity_poly.entity_id
_entity_poly.type
_entity_poly.pdbx_seq_one_letter_code
_entity_poly.pdbx_strand_id
1 'polypeptide(L)'
;MNRLFDAVKGDPIELAVLLAAFYGLRRSEVVGLKWDAIDFKNKTITIQHTVIETSVEGKLIIVEKDRTKNKSSHRSLPLVAAFEELLLRIKKQQEQDRCLYKDSYCTDYLDYIYLDKLGHRIKPGYITQHFPIVLSRHNLRRIRYHDLRHSCASLLLANGVSMKEIQA
;
A
#
# COMPACT_ATOMS: atom_id res chain seq x y z
N MET A 1 14.68 -8.87 -7.49
CA MET A 1 13.41 -8.74 -6.78
C MET A 1 13.45 -9.38 -5.39
N ASN A 2 13.86 -10.64 -5.22
CA ASN A 2 13.89 -11.34 -3.91
C ASN A 2 14.67 -10.55 -2.82
N ARG A 3 15.88 -10.07 -3.12
CA ARG A 3 16.68 -9.26 -2.17
C ARG A 3 15.97 -7.99 -1.68
N LEU A 4 15.11 -7.38 -2.51
CA LEU A 4 14.31 -6.22 -2.10
C LEU A 4 13.22 -6.63 -1.10
N PHE A 5 12.54 -7.74 -1.36
CA PHE A 5 11.48 -8.21 -0.47
C PHE A 5 12.04 -8.67 0.88
N ASP A 6 13.22 -9.29 0.89
CA ASP A 6 13.94 -9.62 2.13
C ASP A 6 14.33 -8.35 2.91
N ALA A 7 14.77 -7.31 2.21
CA ALA A 7 15.19 -6.05 2.80
C ALA A 7 14.04 -5.25 3.45
N VAL A 8 12.82 -5.37 2.93
CA VAL A 8 11.64 -4.66 3.49
C VAL A 8 10.84 -5.50 4.48
N LYS A 9 11.19 -6.76 4.69
CA LYS A 9 10.46 -7.65 5.59
C LYS A 9 10.49 -7.12 7.02
N GLY A 10 9.30 -6.87 7.58
CA GLY A 10 9.14 -6.26 8.91
C GLY A 10 9.36 -4.74 8.96
N ASP A 11 9.74 -4.10 7.85
CA ASP A 11 9.84 -2.64 7.76
C ASP A 11 8.45 -2.01 7.57
N PRO A 12 8.18 -0.80 8.08
CA PRO A 12 6.91 -0.11 7.89
C PRO A 12 6.45 0.04 6.44
N ILE A 13 7.36 0.00 5.46
CA ILE A 13 7.02 0.08 4.03
C ILE A 13 6.86 -1.30 3.36
N GLU A 14 6.95 -2.41 4.08
CA GLU A 14 6.82 -3.77 3.51
C GLU A 14 5.55 -3.90 2.66
N LEU A 15 4.39 -3.60 3.24
CA LEU A 15 3.10 -3.67 2.53
C LEU A 15 3.09 -2.79 1.28
N ALA A 16 3.60 -1.56 1.39
CA ALA A 16 3.62 -0.62 0.28
C ALA A 16 4.47 -1.12 -0.90
N VAL A 17 5.66 -1.64 -0.61
CA VAL A 17 6.58 -2.18 -1.62
C VAL A 17 5.98 -3.39 -2.31
N LEU A 18 5.40 -4.31 -1.54
CA LEU A 18 4.80 -5.52 -2.08
C LEU A 18 3.57 -5.21 -2.95
N LEU A 19 2.66 -4.34 -2.51
CA LEU A 19 1.48 -3.94 -3.29
C LEU A 19 1.87 -3.19 -4.58
N ALA A 20 2.91 -2.36 -4.56
CA ALA A 20 3.40 -1.69 -5.75
C ALA A 20 4.06 -2.67 -6.74
N ALA A 21 4.87 -3.62 -6.23
CA ALA A 21 5.61 -4.55 -7.06
C ALA A 21 4.74 -5.63 -7.69
N PHE A 22 3.74 -6.15 -6.97
CA PHE A 22 2.89 -7.26 -7.45
C PHE A 22 1.61 -6.80 -8.13
N TYR A 23 0.96 -5.77 -7.59
CA TYR A 23 -0.34 -5.29 -8.10
C TYR A 23 -0.24 -3.95 -8.84
N GLY A 24 0.93 -3.35 -8.88
CA GLY A 24 1.13 -2.06 -9.52
C GLY A 24 0.32 -0.93 -8.86
N LEU A 25 0.02 -1.01 -7.56
CA LEU A 25 -0.73 0.03 -6.88
C LEU A 25 0.05 1.35 -6.82
N ARG A 26 -0.68 2.44 -6.98
CA ARG A 26 -0.13 3.78 -6.72
C ARG A 26 0.06 3.99 -5.23
N ARG A 27 1.04 4.79 -4.85
CA ARG A 27 1.28 5.18 -3.45
C ARG A 27 0.01 5.66 -2.74
N SER A 28 -0.80 6.50 -3.40
CA SER A 28 -2.08 7.00 -2.87
C SER A 28 -3.15 5.91 -2.68
N GLU A 29 -3.12 4.88 -3.49
CA GLU A 29 -4.01 3.71 -3.39
C GLU A 29 -3.59 2.83 -2.21
N VAL A 30 -2.29 2.63 -2.03
CA VAL A 30 -1.75 1.85 -0.89
C VAL A 30 -2.10 2.52 0.44
N VAL A 31 -1.82 3.82 0.57
CA VAL A 31 -2.11 4.56 1.82
C VAL A 31 -3.61 4.69 2.08
N GLY A 32 -4.41 4.69 1.00
CA GLY A 32 -5.87 4.74 1.08
C GLY A 32 -6.55 3.38 1.27
N LEU A 33 -5.81 2.28 1.33
CA LEU A 33 -6.43 0.95 1.43
C LEU A 33 -7.11 0.75 2.80
N LYS A 34 -8.37 0.32 2.76
CA LYS A 34 -9.20 0.09 3.95
C LYS A 34 -9.52 -1.39 4.10
N TRP A 35 -9.91 -1.80 5.31
CA TRP A 35 -10.27 -3.19 5.61
C TRP A 35 -11.51 -3.66 4.87
N ASP A 36 -12.48 -2.78 4.61
CA ASP A 36 -13.69 -3.08 3.82
C ASP A 36 -13.42 -3.35 2.34
N ALA A 37 -12.25 -2.93 1.84
CA ALA A 37 -11.78 -3.22 0.50
C ALA A 37 -11.25 -4.66 0.32
N ILE A 38 -11.09 -5.42 1.41
CA ILE A 38 -10.55 -6.77 1.41
C ILE A 38 -11.68 -7.78 1.63
N ASP A 39 -12.01 -8.53 0.61
CA ASP A 39 -12.94 -9.66 0.73
C ASP A 39 -12.15 -10.97 0.89
N PHE A 40 -11.98 -11.39 2.14
CA PHE A 40 -11.29 -12.64 2.47
C PHE A 40 -12.05 -13.89 2.01
N LYS A 41 -13.39 -13.82 1.87
CA LYS A 41 -14.22 -14.93 1.42
C LYS A 41 -14.09 -15.16 -0.07
N ASN A 42 -14.23 -14.09 -0.86
CA ASN A 42 -14.15 -14.14 -2.32
C ASN A 42 -12.72 -13.94 -2.84
N LYS A 43 -11.74 -13.78 -1.93
CA LYS A 43 -10.31 -13.59 -2.25
C LYS A 43 -10.10 -12.43 -3.23
N THR A 44 -10.62 -11.26 -2.91
CA THR A 44 -10.47 -10.05 -3.73
C THR A 44 -10.04 -8.82 -2.93
N ILE A 45 -9.34 -7.92 -3.61
CA ILE A 45 -8.96 -6.58 -3.13
C ILE A 45 -9.59 -5.56 -4.06
N THR A 46 -10.44 -4.69 -3.55
CA THR A 46 -11.10 -3.65 -4.35
C THR A 46 -10.43 -2.29 -4.13
N ILE A 47 -9.93 -1.67 -5.19
CA ILE A 47 -9.27 -0.36 -5.10
C ILE A 47 -10.30 0.73 -5.37
N GLN A 48 -10.81 1.35 -4.30
CA GLN A 48 -11.90 2.34 -4.36
C GLN A 48 -11.60 3.66 -3.63
N HIS A 49 -10.58 3.69 -2.79
CA HIS A 49 -10.24 4.86 -1.98
C HIS A 49 -8.78 5.26 -2.19
N THR A 50 -8.50 6.55 -2.13
CA THR A 50 -7.14 7.10 -2.26
C THR A 50 -6.89 8.21 -1.26
N VAL A 51 -5.67 8.25 -0.74
CA VAL A 51 -5.18 9.33 0.13
C VAL A 51 -3.99 10.00 -0.56
N ILE A 52 -4.10 11.30 -0.80
CA ILE A 52 -3.05 12.10 -1.40
C ILE A 52 -2.58 13.19 -0.44
N GLU A 53 -1.32 13.55 -0.57
CA GLU A 53 -0.73 14.70 0.10
C GLU A 53 -0.52 15.78 -0.94
N THR A 54 -1.06 16.96 -0.70
CA THR A 54 -0.96 18.12 -1.59
C THR A 54 -0.60 19.37 -0.80
N SER A 55 -0.03 20.36 -1.47
CA SER A 55 0.27 21.66 -0.85
C SER A 55 -0.79 22.67 -1.28
N VAL A 56 -1.39 23.34 -0.30
CA VAL A 56 -2.29 24.47 -0.51
C VAL A 56 -1.74 25.65 0.31
N GLU A 57 -1.46 26.75 -0.34
CA GLU A 57 -0.88 27.96 0.29
C GLU A 57 0.38 27.65 1.13
N GLY A 58 1.24 26.74 0.65
CA GLY A 58 2.47 26.33 1.33
C GLY A 58 2.27 25.36 2.50
N LYS A 59 1.03 24.99 2.84
CA LYS A 59 0.73 23.98 3.87
C LYS A 59 0.43 22.64 3.24
N LEU A 60 1.05 21.59 3.76
CA LEU A 60 0.74 20.21 3.37
C LEU A 60 -0.60 19.79 3.98
N ILE A 61 -1.54 19.41 3.12
CA ILE A 61 -2.83 18.86 3.52
C ILE A 61 -2.99 17.44 2.97
N ILE A 62 -3.73 16.62 3.71
CA ILE A 62 -4.11 15.27 3.28
C ILE A 62 -5.52 15.35 2.73
N VAL A 63 -5.70 14.86 1.51
CA VAL A 63 -7.00 14.80 0.84
C VAL A 63 -7.37 13.35 0.60
N GLU A 64 -8.53 12.98 1.08
CA GLU A 64 -9.16 11.66 0.87
C GLU A 64 -10.12 11.75 -0.31
N LYS A 65 -10.09 10.76 -1.18
CA LYS A 65 -10.99 10.69 -2.33
C LYS A 65 -11.50 9.29 -2.52
N ASP A 66 -12.82 9.16 -2.49
CA ASP A 66 -13.50 7.95 -2.96
C ASP A 66 -13.65 8.00 -4.47
N ARG A 67 -13.32 6.92 -5.14
CA ARG A 67 -13.43 6.79 -6.60
C ARG A 67 -14.83 6.34 -7.02
N THR A 68 -15.87 7.07 -6.58
CA THR A 68 -17.26 6.66 -6.78
C THR A 68 -17.84 6.98 -8.16
N LYS A 69 -17.20 7.80 -9.00
CA LYS A 69 -17.86 8.38 -10.19
C LYS A 69 -17.45 7.80 -11.55
N ASN A 70 -16.38 7.04 -11.67
CA ASN A 70 -16.00 6.45 -12.97
C ASN A 70 -15.84 4.94 -12.84
N LYS A 71 -16.66 4.17 -13.57
CA LYS A 71 -16.61 2.69 -13.62
C LYS A 71 -15.21 2.13 -13.94
N SER A 72 -14.37 2.87 -14.65
CA SER A 72 -12.97 2.51 -14.94
C SER A 72 -12.00 2.65 -13.77
N SER A 73 -12.44 3.24 -12.65
CA SER A 73 -11.58 3.47 -11.47
C SER A 73 -11.75 2.41 -10.39
N HIS A 74 -12.83 1.65 -10.41
CA HIS A 74 -13.05 0.48 -9.58
C HIS A 74 -12.38 -0.72 -10.24
N ARG A 75 -11.29 -1.19 -9.65
CA ARG A 75 -10.68 -2.45 -10.07
C ARG A 75 -10.62 -3.40 -8.90
N SER A 76 -11.02 -4.64 -9.16
CA SER A 76 -10.88 -5.74 -8.22
C SER A 76 -9.68 -6.59 -8.64
N LEU A 77 -8.84 -6.91 -7.69
CA LEU A 77 -7.62 -7.68 -7.86
C LEU A 77 -7.74 -8.97 -7.06
N PRO A 78 -7.15 -10.10 -7.50
CA PRO A 78 -7.17 -11.32 -6.73
C PRO A 78 -6.34 -11.19 -5.47
N LEU A 79 -6.88 -11.59 -4.32
CA LEU A 79 -6.13 -11.68 -3.06
C LEU A 79 -5.40 -13.03 -3.03
N VAL A 80 -4.12 -13.04 -3.38
CA VAL A 80 -3.30 -14.24 -3.32
C VAL A 80 -2.90 -14.58 -1.88
N ALA A 81 -2.65 -15.87 -1.59
CA ALA A 81 -2.41 -16.38 -0.24
C ALA A 81 -1.32 -15.62 0.53
N ALA A 82 -0.20 -15.31 -0.10
CA ALA A 82 0.89 -14.57 0.54
C ALA A 82 0.48 -13.16 1.02
N PHE A 83 -0.41 -12.47 0.28
CA PHE A 83 -0.96 -11.17 0.71
C PHE A 83 -2.02 -11.32 1.78
N GLU A 84 -2.82 -12.37 1.73
CA GLU A 84 -3.79 -12.68 2.77
C GLU A 84 -3.07 -12.88 4.12
N GLU A 85 -2.03 -13.70 4.17
CA GLU A 85 -1.21 -13.92 5.37
C GLU A 85 -0.60 -12.61 5.89
N LEU A 86 -0.06 -11.78 4.99
CA LEU A 86 0.49 -10.47 5.35
C LEU A 86 -0.58 -9.56 5.95
N LEU A 87 -1.75 -9.46 5.34
CA LEU A 87 -2.86 -8.63 5.84
C LEU A 87 -3.40 -9.13 7.19
N LEU A 88 -3.53 -10.43 7.38
CA LEU A 88 -3.92 -11.02 8.66
C LEU A 88 -2.89 -10.74 9.76
N ARG A 89 -1.58 -10.79 9.43
CA ARG A 89 -0.51 -10.41 10.34
C ARG A 89 -0.60 -8.93 10.72
N ILE A 90 -0.84 -8.04 9.77
CA ILE A 90 -1.02 -6.60 10.01
C ILE A 90 -2.23 -6.35 10.90
N LYS A 91 -3.36 -6.99 10.63
CA LYS A 91 -4.58 -6.86 11.43
C LYS A 91 -4.34 -7.26 12.88
N LYS A 92 -3.70 -8.41 13.09
CA LYS A 92 -3.34 -8.88 14.43
C LYS A 92 -2.38 -7.91 15.14
N GLN A 93 -1.41 -7.34 14.42
CA GLN A 93 -0.49 -6.35 14.98
C GLN A 93 -1.22 -5.07 15.40
N GLN A 94 -2.13 -4.55 14.59
CA GLN A 94 -2.94 -3.38 14.94
C GLN A 94 -3.79 -3.62 16.20
N GLU A 95 -4.37 -4.80 16.37
CA GLU A 95 -5.11 -5.17 17.56
C GLU A 95 -4.20 -5.23 18.80
N GLN A 96 -3.00 -5.80 18.66
CA GLN A 96 -2.00 -5.84 19.74
C GLN A 96 -1.51 -4.44 20.13
N ASP A 97 -1.20 -3.60 19.15
CA ASP A 97 -0.75 -2.22 19.37
C ASP A 97 -1.85 -1.41 20.06
N ARG A 98 -3.10 -1.56 19.64
CA ARG A 98 -4.25 -0.93 20.28
C ARG A 98 -4.41 -1.34 21.76
N CYS A 99 -4.24 -2.63 22.06
CA CYS A 99 -4.28 -3.12 23.44
C CYS A 99 -3.09 -2.59 24.27
N LEU A 100 -1.91 -2.47 23.66
CA LEU A 100 -0.69 -2.02 24.32
C LEU A 100 -0.73 -0.53 24.65
N TYR A 101 -1.09 0.30 23.67
CA TYR A 101 -1.02 1.77 23.76
C TYR A 101 -2.31 2.41 24.33
N LYS A 102 -3.42 1.66 24.41
CA LYS A 102 -4.69 2.09 25.04
C LYS A 102 -5.10 3.51 24.65
N ASP A 103 -5.16 4.41 25.61
CA ASP A 103 -5.61 5.81 25.42
C ASP A 103 -4.69 6.63 24.51
N SER A 104 -3.44 6.17 24.30
CA SER A 104 -2.49 6.80 23.37
C SER A 104 -2.68 6.34 21.94
N TYR A 105 -3.52 5.33 21.69
CA TYR A 105 -3.77 4.83 20.33
C TYR A 105 -4.86 5.66 19.65
N CYS A 106 -4.53 6.17 18.45
CA CYS A 106 -5.48 6.93 17.64
C CYS A 106 -6.56 6.01 17.06
N THR A 107 -7.83 6.33 17.33
CA THR A 107 -8.98 5.53 16.88
C THR A 107 -9.66 6.08 15.63
N ASP A 108 -9.21 7.21 15.09
CA ASP A 108 -9.84 7.89 13.95
C ASP A 108 -9.68 7.14 12.62
N TYR A 109 -8.71 6.22 12.55
CA TYR A 109 -8.32 5.53 11.32
C TYR A 109 -8.40 4.01 11.40
N LEU A 110 -9.25 3.47 12.27
CA LEU A 110 -9.37 2.01 12.48
C LEU A 110 -9.79 1.23 11.23
N ASP A 111 -10.40 1.90 10.27
CA ASP A 111 -10.80 1.33 8.99
C ASP A 111 -9.63 1.21 7.99
N TYR A 112 -8.48 1.87 8.23
CA TYR A 112 -7.31 1.83 7.36
C TYR A 112 -6.37 0.67 7.68
N ILE A 113 -5.74 0.13 6.63
CA ILE A 113 -4.75 -0.95 6.76
C ILE A 113 -3.35 -0.39 7.04
N TYR A 114 -3.02 0.79 6.47
CA TYR A 114 -1.67 1.33 6.50
C TYR A 114 -1.50 2.36 7.62
N LEU A 115 -1.32 1.85 8.84
CA LEU A 115 -1.17 2.64 10.06
C LEU A 115 0.22 2.47 10.68
N ASP A 116 0.62 3.44 11.50
CA ASP A 116 1.76 3.31 12.40
C ASP A 116 1.35 2.59 13.71
N LYS A 117 2.33 2.38 14.60
CA LYS A 117 2.11 1.67 15.88
C LYS A 117 1.12 2.38 16.83
N LEU A 118 0.92 3.68 16.65
CA LEU A 118 -0.01 4.48 17.45
C LEU A 118 -1.37 4.68 16.77
N GLY A 119 -1.65 3.98 15.66
CA GLY A 119 -2.90 4.04 14.94
C GLY A 119 -3.06 5.25 14.01
N HIS A 120 -2.01 6.05 13.78
CA HIS A 120 -2.09 7.13 12.82
C HIS A 120 -1.81 6.64 11.40
N ARG A 121 -2.46 7.25 10.41
CA ARG A 121 -2.18 6.95 9.00
C ARG A 121 -0.74 7.31 8.63
N ILE A 122 -0.06 6.39 7.99
CA ILE A 122 1.25 6.65 7.39
C ILE A 122 1.04 7.58 6.18
N LYS A 123 1.74 8.71 6.18
CA LYS A 123 1.61 9.72 5.11
C LYS A 123 2.22 9.23 3.80
N PRO A 124 1.64 9.60 2.64
CA PRO A 124 2.21 9.24 1.34
C PRO A 124 3.68 9.64 1.18
N GLY A 125 4.07 10.81 1.69
CA GLY A 125 5.45 11.29 1.67
C GLY A 125 6.44 10.38 2.37
N TYR A 126 6.04 9.72 3.47
CA TYR A 126 6.89 8.79 4.22
C TYR A 126 7.43 7.66 3.34
N ILE A 127 6.58 7.02 2.53
CA ILE A 127 7.01 5.93 1.64
C ILE A 127 8.12 6.41 0.70
N THR A 128 7.96 7.61 0.11
CA THR A 128 8.93 8.15 -0.85
C THR A 128 10.26 8.50 -0.19
N GLN A 129 10.23 8.96 1.06
CA GLN A 129 11.43 9.35 1.81
C GLN A 129 12.14 8.13 2.41
N HIS A 130 11.38 7.15 2.90
CA HIS A 130 11.93 5.98 3.60
C HIS A 130 12.46 4.90 2.64
N PHE A 131 11.84 4.72 1.49
CA PHE A 131 12.23 3.70 0.53
C PHE A 131 13.71 3.79 0.08
N PRO A 132 14.25 4.97 -0.30
CA PRO A 132 15.68 5.10 -0.60
C PRO A 132 16.61 4.77 0.57
N ILE A 133 16.17 5.03 1.81
CA ILE A 133 16.95 4.72 3.02
C ILE A 133 17.07 3.20 3.19
N VAL A 134 15.97 2.46 3.00
CA VAL A 134 15.98 1.00 3.06
C VAL A 134 16.89 0.41 1.98
N LEU A 135 16.79 0.90 0.74
CA LEU A 135 17.67 0.46 -0.36
C LEU A 135 19.16 0.68 -0.01
N SER A 136 19.51 1.85 0.49
CA SER A 136 20.88 2.19 0.88
C SER A 136 21.38 1.29 2.01
N ARG A 137 20.58 1.09 3.06
CA ARG A 137 20.90 0.24 4.22
C ARG A 137 21.23 -1.20 3.83
N HIS A 138 20.58 -1.72 2.79
CA HIS A 138 20.76 -3.09 2.30
C HIS A 138 21.66 -3.21 1.06
N ASN A 139 22.39 -2.14 0.72
CA ASN A 139 23.25 -2.09 -0.47
C ASN A 139 22.54 -2.51 -1.76
N LEU A 140 21.29 -2.06 -1.92
CA LEU A 140 20.49 -2.28 -3.11
C LEU A 140 20.62 -1.11 -4.09
N ARG A 141 20.46 -1.40 -5.40
CA ARG A 141 20.46 -0.37 -6.43
C ARG A 141 19.38 0.67 -6.12
N ARG A 142 19.74 1.95 -6.19
CA ARG A 142 18.80 3.06 -6.04
C ARG A 142 17.80 3.08 -7.20
N ILE A 143 16.53 2.90 -6.87
CA ILE A 143 15.37 3.03 -7.75
C ILE A 143 14.32 3.90 -7.04
N ARG A 144 13.39 4.49 -7.79
CA ARG A 144 12.28 5.22 -7.19
C ARG A 144 11.17 4.24 -6.82
N TYR A 145 10.40 4.54 -5.77
CA TYR A 145 9.25 3.73 -5.40
C TYR A 145 8.26 3.52 -6.57
N HIS A 146 8.05 4.55 -7.40
CA HIS A 146 7.16 4.46 -8.56
C HIS A 146 7.65 3.49 -9.64
N ASP A 147 8.95 3.23 -9.71
CA ASP A 147 9.54 2.29 -10.69
C ASP A 147 9.12 0.84 -10.40
N LEU A 148 8.74 0.51 -9.16
CA LEU A 148 8.18 -0.81 -8.81
C LEU A 148 6.90 -1.11 -9.59
N ARG A 149 6.05 -0.12 -9.78
CA ARG A 149 4.82 -0.24 -10.57
C ARG A 149 5.11 -0.51 -12.05
N HIS A 150 6.13 0.14 -12.63
CA HIS A 150 6.55 -0.13 -13.99
C HIS A 150 7.09 -1.55 -14.15
N SER A 151 7.80 -2.05 -13.14
CA SER A 151 8.28 -3.44 -13.13
C SER A 151 7.13 -4.45 -13.11
N CYS A 152 6.05 -4.18 -12.38
CA CYS A 152 4.84 -4.99 -12.40
C CYS A 152 4.23 -5.05 -13.81
N ALA A 153 4.03 -3.91 -14.46
CA ALA A 153 3.51 -3.84 -15.83
C ALA A 153 4.37 -4.62 -16.82
N SER A 154 5.71 -4.50 -16.72
CA SER A 154 6.64 -5.23 -17.56
C SER A 154 6.58 -6.75 -17.35
N LEU A 155 6.43 -7.19 -16.11
CA LEU A 155 6.27 -8.61 -15.77
C LEU A 155 4.95 -9.17 -16.30
N LEU A 156 3.86 -8.43 -16.20
CA LEU A 156 2.56 -8.83 -16.74
C LEU A 156 2.60 -8.96 -18.26
N LEU A 157 3.22 -8.00 -18.95
CA LEU A 157 3.44 -8.06 -20.40
C LEU A 157 4.29 -9.27 -20.79
N ALA A 158 5.38 -9.53 -20.08
CA ALA A 158 6.25 -10.69 -20.32
C ALA A 158 5.53 -12.03 -20.12
N ASN A 159 4.47 -12.05 -19.31
CA ASN A 159 3.61 -13.22 -19.10
C ASN A 159 2.35 -13.23 -19.99
N GLY A 160 2.32 -12.41 -21.05
CA GLY A 160 1.27 -12.44 -22.08
C GLY A 160 -0.01 -11.66 -21.73
N VAL A 161 0.00 -10.88 -20.67
CA VAL A 161 -1.12 -9.98 -20.34
C VAL A 161 -1.10 -8.77 -21.29
N SER A 162 -2.22 -8.45 -21.92
CA SER A 162 -2.28 -7.37 -22.90
C SER A 162 -2.12 -5.99 -22.25
N MET A 163 -1.59 -5.03 -23.01
CA MET A 163 -1.49 -3.62 -22.57
C MET A 163 -2.84 -3.03 -22.15
N LYS A 164 -3.93 -3.45 -22.80
CA LYS A 164 -5.28 -3.00 -22.50
C LYS A 164 -5.77 -3.46 -21.12
N GLU A 165 -5.43 -4.69 -20.73
CA GLU A 165 -5.75 -5.26 -19.41
C GLU A 165 -4.90 -4.63 -18.30
N ILE A 166 -3.68 -4.20 -18.60
CA ILE A 166 -2.79 -3.52 -17.64
C ILE A 166 -3.24 -2.08 -17.37
N GLN A 167 -3.88 -1.43 -18.33
CA GLN A 167 -4.34 -0.04 -18.25
C GLN A 167 -5.75 0.09 -17.64
N ALA A 168 -6.53 -0.97 -17.61
CA ALA A 168 -7.86 -1.01 -17.01
C ALA A 168 -7.78 -1.03 -15.48
#